data_260d1cc78f6764a7df3a2eafd7c59ace
#
_entry.id   260d1cc78f6764a7df3a2eafd7c59ace
#
_cell.length_a   1.000
_cell.length_b   1.000
_cell.length_c   1.000
_cell.angle_alpha   90.00
_cell.angle_beta   90.00
_cell.angle_gamma   90.00
#
_symmetry.space_group_name_H-M   'P 1'
#
loop_
_entity.id
_entity.type
_entity.pdbx_description
1 polymer ?
#
loop_
_entity_poly.entity_id
_entity_poly.type
_entity_poly.pdbx_seq_one_letter_code
_entity_poly.pdbx_strand_id
1 'polypeptide(L)'
;SHRLAKEIQRKFLELKLDEDDDLRDATIKISGCPNSCGQHEIATIGFFGGGDRVGKNMYPNYTMSLGGRFDDKSMLGVTCMRVPVKRTITVILKIIELFKKNKQPNDTLSAWVDRIVHGNESSEIKSVGDMKKILSPLVIPPSKDDDPDFYSDYGSDTDYHTITGKGECAA
;
A
#
# COMPACT_ATOMS: atom_id res chain seq x y z
N SER A 1 10.48 -5.40 3.11
CA SER A 1 10.03 -4.68 1.89
C SER A 1 10.35 -5.43 0.60
N HIS A 2 11.60 -5.92 0.40
CA HIS A 2 12.01 -6.60 -0.83
C HIS A 2 11.19 -7.87 -1.15
N ARG A 3 10.89 -8.69 -0.16
CA ARG A 3 10.08 -9.91 -0.34
C ARG A 3 8.64 -9.58 -0.73
N LEU A 4 8.03 -8.57 -0.11
CA LEU A 4 6.70 -8.10 -0.50
C LEU A 4 6.68 -7.58 -1.95
N ALA A 5 7.69 -6.82 -2.37
CA ALA A 5 7.78 -6.33 -3.75
C ALA A 5 7.80 -7.48 -4.77
N LYS A 6 8.54 -8.56 -4.49
CA LYS A 6 8.55 -9.77 -5.35
C LYS A 6 7.17 -10.44 -5.40
N GLU A 7 6.46 -10.53 -4.29
CA GLU A 7 5.12 -11.13 -4.25
C GLU A 7 4.09 -10.27 -4.99
N ILE A 8 4.18 -8.94 -4.89
CA ILE A 8 3.35 -8.03 -5.70
C ILE A 8 3.64 -8.25 -7.18
N GLN A 9 4.90 -8.26 -7.58
CA GLN A 9 5.29 -8.50 -8.98
C GLN A 9 4.76 -9.85 -9.49
N ARG A 10 4.95 -10.92 -8.72
CA ARG A 10 4.43 -12.25 -9.07
C ARG A 10 2.91 -12.21 -9.28
N LYS A 11 2.18 -11.54 -8.38
CA LYS A 11 0.72 -11.44 -8.47
C LYS A 11 0.26 -10.59 -9.66
N PHE A 12 0.98 -9.54 -10.01
CA PHE A 12 0.71 -8.72 -11.20
C PHE A 12 0.88 -9.53 -12.49
N LEU A 13 1.97 -10.29 -12.61
CA LEU A 13 2.20 -11.18 -13.75
C LEU A 13 1.12 -12.28 -13.84
N GLU A 14 0.76 -12.91 -12.74
CA GLU A 14 -0.29 -13.94 -12.66
C GLU A 14 -1.65 -13.42 -13.16
N LEU A 15 -1.99 -12.18 -12.82
CA LEU A 15 -3.25 -11.53 -13.19
C LEU A 15 -3.16 -10.70 -14.48
N LYS A 16 -2.00 -10.68 -15.16
CA LYS A 16 -1.72 -9.87 -16.36
C LYS A 16 -1.98 -8.37 -16.16
N LEU A 17 -1.76 -7.86 -14.95
CA LEU A 17 -1.92 -6.44 -14.65
C LEU A 17 -0.76 -5.59 -15.18
N ASP A 18 0.37 -6.19 -15.48
CA ASP A 18 1.55 -5.59 -16.11
C ASP A 18 1.32 -5.26 -17.60
N GLU A 19 0.36 -5.94 -18.24
CA GLU A 19 -0.06 -5.70 -19.63
C GLU A 19 -1.22 -4.68 -19.74
N ASP A 20 -1.74 -4.18 -18.61
CA ASP A 20 -2.93 -3.33 -18.55
C ASP A 20 -2.56 -1.86 -18.79
N ASP A 21 -2.94 -1.32 -19.95
CA ASP A 21 -2.66 0.06 -20.34
C ASP A 21 -3.18 1.12 -19.35
N ASP A 22 -4.24 0.83 -18.63
CA ASP A 22 -4.81 1.73 -17.62
C ASP A 22 -3.90 1.85 -16.37
N LEU A 23 -2.97 0.90 -16.18
CA LEU A 23 -2.04 0.85 -15.05
C LEU A 23 -0.62 1.28 -15.43
N ARG A 24 -0.34 1.58 -16.70
CA ARG A 24 1.00 1.80 -17.27
C ARG A 24 1.83 2.91 -16.61
N ASP A 25 1.18 3.95 -16.06
CA ASP A 25 1.81 5.09 -15.41
C ASP A 25 1.78 4.99 -13.89
N ALA A 26 1.11 3.99 -13.34
CA ALA A 26 1.01 3.80 -11.90
C ALA A 26 2.32 3.24 -11.32
N THR A 27 2.75 3.83 -10.23
CA THR A 27 3.94 3.38 -9.51
C THR A 27 3.57 2.88 -8.12
N ILE A 28 4.12 1.70 -7.75
CA ILE A 28 4.05 1.17 -6.39
C ILE A 28 5.47 1.16 -5.84
N LYS A 29 5.73 1.93 -4.78
CA LYS A 29 7.06 2.01 -4.16
C LYS A 29 6.98 1.67 -2.68
N ILE A 30 7.96 0.89 -2.21
CA ILE A 30 7.98 0.35 -0.84
C ILE A 30 9.31 0.68 -0.19
N SER A 31 9.27 1.39 0.93
CA SER A 31 10.40 1.62 1.82
C SER A 31 10.30 0.72 3.05
N GLY A 32 11.43 0.28 3.59
CA GLY A 32 11.46 -0.53 4.81
C GLY A 32 11.10 0.27 6.07
N CYS A 33 11.30 1.59 6.04
CA CYS A 33 11.03 2.52 7.15
C CYS A 33 10.67 3.92 6.61
N PRO A 34 10.34 4.89 7.48
CA PRO A 34 10.00 6.26 7.08
C PRO A 34 11.08 7.04 6.35
N ASN A 35 12.35 6.60 6.36
CA ASN A 35 13.48 7.30 5.72
C ASN A 35 13.39 7.40 4.18
N SER A 36 12.34 6.84 3.58
CA SER A 36 12.00 6.99 2.15
C SER A 36 13.08 6.55 1.14
N CYS A 37 14.01 5.65 1.51
CA CYS A 37 15.03 5.13 0.59
C CYS A 37 14.42 4.49 -0.67
N GLY A 38 13.21 3.91 -0.57
CA GLY A 38 12.42 3.40 -1.70
C GLY A 38 11.56 4.45 -2.39
N GLN A 39 11.69 5.73 -2.01
CA GLN A 39 10.97 6.86 -2.61
C GLN A 39 9.43 6.69 -2.58
N HIS A 40 8.89 6.11 -1.52
CA HIS A 40 7.45 5.83 -1.41
C HIS A 40 6.59 7.10 -1.46
N GLU A 41 7.14 8.25 -1.07
CA GLU A 41 6.41 9.51 -1.02
C GLU A 41 6.03 10.06 -2.40
N ILE A 42 6.74 9.66 -3.46
CA ILE A 42 6.49 10.09 -4.83
C ILE A 42 5.90 8.97 -5.70
N ALA A 43 5.14 8.07 -5.11
CA ALA A 43 4.49 6.97 -5.80
C ALA A 43 2.98 7.15 -5.85
N THR A 44 2.35 6.63 -6.91
CA THR A 44 0.87 6.55 -7.00
C THR A 44 0.30 5.83 -5.77
N ILE A 45 0.94 4.71 -5.37
CA ILE A 45 0.66 4.00 -4.12
C ILE A 45 2.01 3.77 -3.42
N GLY A 46 2.25 4.50 -2.34
CA GLY A 46 3.48 4.40 -1.56
C GLY A 46 3.28 3.62 -0.27
N PHE A 47 4.31 2.90 0.16
CA PHE A 47 4.31 2.17 1.43
C PHE A 47 5.60 2.38 2.20
N PHE A 48 5.52 2.59 3.51
CA PHE A 48 6.70 2.49 4.38
C PHE A 48 6.42 1.63 5.61
N GLY A 49 7.41 0.82 5.97
CA GLY A 49 7.30 -0.21 6.99
C GLY A 49 7.23 0.33 8.41
N GLY A 50 6.51 -0.39 9.25
CA GLY A 50 6.36 -0.17 10.67
C GLY A 50 5.80 -1.42 11.35
N GLY A 51 5.46 -1.28 12.62
CA GLY A 51 4.80 -2.33 13.40
C GLY A 51 3.57 -1.82 14.12
N ASP A 52 2.65 -2.73 14.41
CA ASP A 52 1.47 -2.49 15.25
C ASP A 52 1.21 -3.73 16.12
N ARG A 53 0.20 -3.68 16.98
CA ARG A 53 -0.06 -4.77 17.91
C ARG A 53 -1.55 -5.05 18.12
N VAL A 54 -1.85 -6.31 18.38
CA VAL A 54 -3.13 -6.76 18.95
C VAL A 54 -2.82 -7.37 20.32
N GLY A 55 -3.24 -6.72 21.39
CA GLY A 55 -2.85 -7.10 22.74
C GLY A 55 -1.33 -7.08 22.94
N LYS A 56 -0.74 -8.25 23.22
CA LYS A 56 0.71 -8.43 23.40
C LYS A 56 1.45 -8.78 22.11
N ASN A 57 0.74 -9.19 21.05
CA ASN A 57 1.32 -9.70 19.83
C ASN A 57 1.56 -8.56 18.83
N MET A 58 2.79 -8.43 18.38
CA MET A 58 3.17 -7.45 17.33
C MET A 58 3.01 -8.08 15.95
N TYR A 59 2.63 -7.26 14.98
CA TYR A 59 2.59 -7.65 13.58
C TYR A 59 3.20 -6.56 12.68
N PRO A 60 3.83 -6.94 11.55
CA PRO A 60 4.39 -5.97 10.63
C PRO A 60 3.28 -5.28 9.83
N ASN A 61 3.41 -3.98 9.66
CA ASN A 61 2.52 -3.20 8.80
C ASN A 61 3.27 -2.23 7.90
N TYR A 62 2.53 -1.65 6.97
CA TYR A 62 2.95 -0.51 6.17
C TYR A 62 1.99 0.65 6.39
N THR A 63 2.53 1.85 6.48
CA THR A 63 1.73 3.07 6.26
C THR A 63 1.62 3.29 4.76
N MET A 64 0.41 3.36 4.24
CA MET A 64 0.10 3.59 2.84
C MET A 64 -0.17 5.07 2.59
N SER A 65 0.44 5.61 1.54
CA SER A 65 0.16 6.93 0.97
C SER A 65 -0.33 6.80 -0.47
N LEU A 66 -1.10 7.77 -0.94
CA LEU A 66 -1.69 7.82 -2.28
C LEU A 66 -1.37 9.14 -2.96
N GLY A 67 -1.22 9.12 -4.29
CA GLY A 67 -1.16 10.31 -5.14
C GLY A 67 0.19 11.03 -5.15
N GLY A 68 1.27 10.36 -4.71
CA GLY A 68 2.60 10.88 -4.97
C GLY A 68 2.97 10.75 -6.44
N ARG A 69 3.76 11.71 -6.94
CA ARG A 69 4.28 11.70 -8.31
C ARG A 69 5.55 12.52 -8.43
N PHE A 70 6.34 12.21 -9.45
CA PHE A 70 7.56 12.91 -9.80
C PHE A 70 7.54 13.25 -11.29
N ASP A 71 6.94 14.38 -11.61
CA ASP A 71 6.82 14.97 -12.93
C ASP A 71 6.92 16.50 -12.84
N ASP A 72 6.49 17.24 -13.86
CA ASP A 72 6.48 18.73 -13.87
C ASP A 72 5.66 19.33 -12.72
N LYS A 73 4.76 18.55 -12.10
CA LYS A 73 3.93 18.92 -10.96
C LYS A 73 4.20 17.98 -9.77
N SER A 74 5.48 17.74 -9.47
CA SER A 74 5.89 16.82 -8.39
C SER A 74 5.13 17.05 -7.08
N MET A 75 4.57 15.99 -6.52
CA MET A 75 3.79 16.02 -5.29
C MET A 75 4.11 14.82 -4.40
N LEU A 76 4.08 15.06 -3.09
CA LEU A 76 4.15 13.98 -2.11
C LEU A 76 2.78 13.33 -1.92
N GLY A 77 2.77 12.03 -1.75
CA GLY A 77 1.56 11.27 -1.47
C GLY A 77 0.94 11.64 -0.12
N VAL A 78 -0.38 11.59 -0.07
CA VAL A 78 -1.15 11.83 1.16
C VAL A 78 -1.32 10.50 1.91
N THR A 79 -1.01 10.49 3.20
CA THR A 79 -1.19 9.32 4.05
C THR A 79 -2.65 8.90 4.10
N CYS A 80 -2.92 7.63 3.77
CA CYS A 80 -4.25 7.06 3.75
C CYS A 80 -4.53 6.24 5.03
N MET A 81 -3.77 5.16 5.25
CA MET A 81 -4.01 4.25 6.36
C MET A 81 -2.83 3.31 6.62
N ARG A 82 -2.86 2.61 7.77
CA ARG A 82 -1.97 1.48 8.02
C ARG A 82 -2.55 0.20 7.42
N VAL A 83 -1.69 -0.60 6.81
CA VAL A 83 -2.04 -1.85 6.12
C VAL A 83 -1.13 -2.96 6.64
N PRO A 84 -1.65 -4.01 7.28
CA PRO A 84 -0.83 -5.16 7.66
C PRO A 84 -0.11 -5.76 6.45
N VAL A 85 1.12 -6.19 6.62
CA VAL A 85 1.96 -6.72 5.54
C VAL A 85 1.25 -7.81 4.75
N LYS A 86 0.59 -8.75 5.42
CA LYS A 86 -0.15 -9.87 4.79
C LYS A 86 -1.42 -9.42 4.05
N ARG A 87 -1.88 -8.18 4.23
CA ARG A 87 -3.06 -7.60 3.55
C ARG A 87 -2.69 -6.62 2.43
N THR A 88 -1.40 -6.29 2.26
CA THR A 88 -0.96 -5.27 1.30
C THR A 88 -1.38 -5.57 -0.13
N ILE A 89 -1.19 -6.81 -0.60
CA ILE A 89 -1.58 -7.23 -1.95
C ILE A 89 -3.10 -7.14 -2.13
N THR A 90 -3.88 -7.61 -1.16
CA THR A 90 -5.35 -7.52 -1.17
C THR A 90 -5.82 -6.07 -1.28
N VAL A 91 -5.19 -5.15 -0.55
CA VAL A 91 -5.52 -3.72 -0.59
C VAL A 91 -5.18 -3.12 -1.96
N ILE A 92 -4.00 -3.43 -2.53
CA ILE A 92 -3.61 -2.97 -3.86
C ILE A 92 -4.62 -3.45 -4.92
N LEU A 93 -4.94 -4.74 -4.92
CA LEU A 93 -5.91 -5.32 -5.86
C LEU A 93 -7.31 -4.70 -5.70
N LYS A 94 -7.71 -4.39 -4.46
CA LYS A 94 -8.99 -3.69 -4.21
C LYS A 94 -8.99 -2.26 -4.75
N ILE A 95 -7.88 -1.53 -4.64
CA ILE A 95 -7.74 -0.20 -5.24
C ILE A 95 -7.87 -0.29 -6.77
N ILE A 96 -7.22 -1.27 -7.40
CA ILE A 96 -7.33 -1.50 -8.85
C ILE A 96 -8.77 -1.85 -9.25
N GLU A 97 -9.43 -2.73 -8.51
CA GLU A 97 -10.85 -3.06 -8.73
C GLU A 97 -11.75 -1.83 -8.66
N LEU A 98 -11.57 -1.01 -7.62
CA LEU A 98 -12.32 0.24 -7.44
C LEU A 98 -12.06 1.23 -8.57
N PHE A 99 -10.81 1.35 -9.00
CA PHE A 99 -10.45 2.15 -10.17
C PHE A 99 -11.18 1.66 -11.42
N LYS A 100 -11.08 0.37 -11.75
CA LYS A 100 -11.74 -0.20 -12.94
C LYS A 100 -13.26 0.00 -12.95
N LYS A 101 -13.88 0.01 -11.76
CA LYS A 101 -15.33 0.27 -11.60
C LYS A 101 -15.70 1.74 -11.79
N ASN A 102 -14.82 2.68 -11.39
CA ASN A 102 -15.14 4.09 -11.27
C ASN A 102 -14.38 4.99 -12.28
N LYS A 103 -13.48 4.42 -13.08
CA LYS A 103 -12.68 5.20 -14.04
C LYS A 103 -13.52 5.87 -15.12
N GLN A 104 -13.05 7.02 -15.58
CA GLN A 104 -13.57 7.71 -16.76
C GLN A 104 -12.94 7.12 -18.05
N PRO A 105 -13.51 7.40 -19.24
CA PRO A 105 -12.89 7.00 -20.52
C PRO A 105 -11.45 7.54 -20.62
N ASN A 106 -10.52 6.68 -21.04
CA ASN A 106 -9.08 6.99 -21.16
C ASN A 106 -8.35 7.34 -19.86
N ASP A 107 -8.94 7.00 -18.73
CA ASP A 107 -8.36 7.26 -17.41
C ASP A 107 -7.26 6.25 -17.07
N THR A 108 -6.25 6.70 -16.35
CA THR A 108 -5.23 5.83 -15.76
C THR A 108 -5.38 5.79 -14.25
N LEU A 109 -4.80 4.76 -13.62
CA LEU A 109 -4.84 4.62 -12.15
C LEU A 109 -4.23 5.86 -11.46
N SER A 110 -3.11 6.37 -11.98
CA SER A 110 -2.48 7.58 -11.43
C SER A 110 -3.39 8.80 -11.51
N ALA A 111 -4.03 9.03 -12.65
CA ALA A 111 -4.93 10.16 -12.84
C ALA A 111 -6.16 10.08 -11.92
N TRP A 112 -6.73 8.89 -11.77
CA TRP A 112 -7.85 8.66 -10.87
C TRP A 112 -7.48 8.87 -9.40
N VAL A 113 -6.35 8.34 -8.96
CA VAL A 113 -5.84 8.53 -7.58
C VAL A 113 -5.55 10.00 -7.31
N ASP A 114 -4.98 10.74 -8.28
CA ASP A 114 -4.71 12.17 -8.18
C ASP A 114 -6.02 12.97 -7.91
N ARG A 115 -7.09 12.67 -8.64
CA ARG A 115 -8.40 13.31 -8.42
C ARG A 115 -8.98 13.01 -7.04
N ILE A 116 -8.81 11.78 -6.53
CA ILE A 116 -9.25 11.41 -5.17
C ILE A 116 -8.46 12.20 -4.12
N VAL A 117 -7.16 12.34 -4.29
CA VAL A 117 -6.30 13.07 -3.36
C VAL A 117 -6.64 14.56 -3.31
N HIS A 118 -6.97 15.16 -4.45
CA HIS A 118 -7.28 16.59 -4.56
C HIS A 118 -8.78 16.91 -4.42
N GLY A 119 -9.63 15.91 -4.18
CA GLY A 119 -11.08 16.12 -4.03
C GLY A 119 -11.80 16.53 -5.34
N ASN A 120 -11.20 16.25 -6.50
CA ASN A 120 -11.75 16.56 -7.82
C ASN A 120 -12.46 15.36 -8.47
N GLU A 121 -12.64 14.26 -7.75
CA GLU A 121 -13.32 13.06 -8.25
C GLU A 121 -14.84 13.20 -8.05
N SER A 122 -15.60 12.82 -9.07
CA SER A 122 -17.07 12.90 -9.09
C SER A 122 -17.77 11.57 -8.78
N SER A 123 -17.01 10.48 -8.66
CA SER A 123 -17.53 9.16 -8.33
C SER A 123 -17.93 9.02 -6.85
N GLU A 124 -18.33 7.83 -6.43
CA GLU A 124 -18.65 7.55 -5.03
C GLU A 124 -17.43 7.69 -4.09
N ILE A 125 -16.20 7.61 -4.63
CA ILE A 125 -14.94 7.73 -3.88
C ILE A 125 -14.34 9.12 -4.17
N LYS A 126 -14.68 10.10 -3.36
CA LYS A 126 -14.31 11.52 -3.59
C LYS A 126 -13.05 11.95 -2.84
N SER A 127 -12.56 11.15 -1.93
CA SER A 127 -11.47 11.53 -1.04
C SER A 127 -10.67 10.32 -0.55
N VAL A 128 -9.46 10.60 -0.05
CA VAL A 128 -8.65 9.60 0.68
C VAL A 128 -9.42 9.03 1.88
N GLY A 129 -10.29 9.83 2.52
CA GLY A 129 -11.14 9.38 3.62
C GLY A 129 -12.18 8.34 3.18
N ASP A 130 -12.77 8.48 2.00
CA ASP A 130 -13.70 7.49 1.47
C ASP A 130 -12.98 6.20 1.07
N MET A 131 -11.81 6.33 0.43
CA MET A 131 -10.94 5.20 0.15
C MET A 131 -10.61 4.42 1.43
N LYS A 132 -10.19 5.13 2.50
CA LYS A 132 -9.91 4.52 3.80
C LYS A 132 -11.12 3.77 4.36
N LYS A 133 -12.34 4.33 4.30
CA LYS A 133 -13.55 3.66 4.78
C LYS A 133 -13.79 2.33 4.06
N ILE A 134 -13.64 2.31 2.73
CA ILE A 134 -13.86 1.12 1.91
C ILE A 134 -12.80 0.05 2.20
N LEU A 135 -11.54 0.45 2.40
CA LEU A 135 -10.43 -0.47 2.62
C LEU A 135 -10.32 -0.97 4.06
N SER A 136 -10.85 -0.23 5.05
CA SER A 136 -10.72 -0.55 6.47
C SER A 136 -11.16 -1.97 6.85
N PRO A 137 -12.24 -2.56 6.31
CA PRO A 137 -12.62 -3.93 6.64
C PRO A 137 -11.59 -4.98 6.20
N LEU A 138 -10.76 -4.68 5.18
CA LEU A 138 -9.77 -5.61 4.63
C LEU A 138 -8.52 -5.73 5.50
N VAL A 139 -8.30 -4.77 6.41
CA VAL A 139 -7.06 -4.64 7.17
C VAL A 139 -7.21 -4.97 8.65
N ILE A 140 -8.37 -5.47 9.05
CA ILE A 140 -8.62 -5.92 10.43
C ILE A 140 -7.71 -7.11 10.72
N PRO A 141 -6.80 -7.03 11.72
CA PRO A 141 -5.95 -8.15 12.08
C PRO A 141 -6.78 -9.26 12.76
N PRO A 142 -6.59 -10.53 12.38
CA PRO A 142 -7.14 -11.67 13.11
C PRO A 142 -6.49 -11.80 14.50
N SER A 143 -7.06 -12.64 15.36
CA SER A 143 -6.32 -13.05 16.56
C SER A 143 -5.10 -13.90 16.17
N LYS A 144 -4.08 -13.96 17.05
CA LYS A 144 -2.89 -14.76 16.77
C LYS A 144 -3.19 -16.27 16.78
N ASP A 145 -4.21 -16.68 17.52
CA ASP A 145 -4.63 -18.08 17.58
C ASP A 145 -5.35 -18.51 16.29
N ASP A 146 -6.05 -17.57 15.62
CA ASP A 146 -6.75 -17.85 14.36
C ASP A 146 -5.81 -17.84 13.14
N ASP A 147 -4.82 -16.94 13.13
CA ASP A 147 -3.86 -16.80 12.02
C ASP A 147 -2.46 -16.42 12.57
N PRO A 148 -1.67 -17.41 13.03
CA PRO A 148 -0.33 -17.14 13.55
C PRO A 148 0.62 -16.54 12.51
N ASP A 149 0.51 -16.93 11.23
CA ASP A 149 1.36 -16.44 10.13
C ASP A 149 1.18 -14.94 9.87
N PHE A 150 0.02 -14.39 10.21
CA PHE A 150 -0.24 -12.94 10.11
C PHE A 150 0.75 -12.10 10.92
N TYR A 151 1.32 -12.67 11.99
CA TYR A 151 2.23 -12.01 12.92
C TYR A 151 3.71 -12.17 12.55
N SER A 152 3.99 -12.75 11.40
CA SER A 152 5.35 -12.85 10.81
C SER A 152 5.49 -11.97 9.56
N ASP A 153 6.72 -11.59 9.21
CA ASP A 153 6.98 -10.92 7.93
C ASP A 153 7.04 -11.95 6.78
N TYR A 154 6.93 -11.51 5.54
CA TYR A 154 7.06 -12.38 4.37
C TYR A 154 8.37 -13.19 4.39
N GLY A 155 8.23 -14.53 4.38
CA GLY A 155 9.33 -15.48 4.38
C GLY A 155 10.13 -15.47 5.69
N SER A 156 9.52 -15.08 6.80
CA SER A 156 10.04 -15.26 8.15
C SER A 156 9.23 -16.33 8.86
N ASP A 157 9.92 -17.26 9.51
CA ASP A 157 9.31 -18.31 10.34
C ASP A 157 9.20 -17.88 11.82
N THR A 158 9.57 -16.62 12.12
CA THR A 158 9.55 -16.09 13.48
C THR A 158 8.56 -14.94 13.61
N ASP A 159 8.03 -14.77 14.82
CA ASP A 159 7.17 -13.63 15.17
C ASP A 159 7.86 -12.30 14.87
N TYR A 160 7.08 -11.34 14.42
CA TYR A 160 7.57 -10.00 14.17
C TYR A 160 7.89 -9.25 15.46
N HIS A 161 9.06 -8.67 15.50
CA HIS A 161 9.51 -7.77 16.56
C HIS A 161 10.10 -6.50 15.93
N THR A 162 9.80 -5.33 16.49
CA THR A 162 10.50 -4.11 16.11
C THR A 162 11.92 -4.14 16.66
N ILE A 163 12.89 -3.98 15.78
CA ILE A 163 14.29 -3.79 16.21
C ILE A 163 14.39 -2.32 16.64
N THR A 164 14.46 -2.07 17.94
CA THR A 164 14.77 -0.76 18.50
C THR A 164 16.29 -0.63 18.61
N GLY A 165 16.90 0.05 17.68
CA GLY A 165 18.32 0.40 17.67
C GLY A 165 18.54 1.91 17.51
N LYS A 166 19.74 2.38 17.76
CA LYS A 166 20.13 3.79 17.62
C LYS A 166 20.08 4.21 16.15
N GLY A 167 18.88 4.56 15.63
CA GLY A 167 18.74 5.36 14.42
C GLY A 167 19.43 4.90 13.13
N GLU A 168 19.93 3.69 13.10
CA GLU A 168 20.52 3.13 11.91
C GLU A 168 19.43 2.46 11.08
N CYS A 169 19.42 2.72 9.77
CA CYS A 169 18.73 1.86 8.85
C CYS A 169 19.27 0.45 9.11
N ALA A 170 18.49 -0.38 9.78
CA ALA A 170 18.90 -1.75 10.02
C ALA A 170 19.20 -2.41 8.67
N ALA A 171 20.45 -2.70 8.45
CA ALA A 171 20.94 -3.41 7.29
C ALA A 171 20.38 -4.82 7.25
#